data_a331abba6b9f82364c5a6e7dac3dc5c3
#
_entry.id   a331abba6b9f82364c5a6e7dac3dc5c3
#
_cell.length_a   1.000
_cell.length_b   1.000
_cell.length_c   1.000
_cell.angle_alpha   90.00
_cell.angle_beta   90.00
_cell.angle_gamma   90.00
#
_symmetry.space_group_name_H-M   'P 1'
#
loop_
_entity.id
_entity.type
_entity.pdbx_description
1 polymer ?
#
loop_
_entity_poly.entity_id
_entity_poly.type
_entity_poly.pdbx_seq_one_letter_code
_entity_poly.pdbx_strand_id
1 'polypeptide(L)'
;MKAALVIMAAGMGSRYGGNKQVDGIGPNGEILMEYSIFAALRAGFTKVVFIIKPDMRDLMENMVGHHLAARKTADGENVEVCYAYQDFSSVPDFYTVPSDRVKPFGTVHALLCAREFVHAPFVVINADDYYGVDAFKTIYAELSKLAESGEGTMVGYDLCNTVSEHGTVTRGVCHVNEQGMLDRVGETFHLKPCDDGKIRDIQENGDGPVYAPETPVSMNFW
;
A
#
# COMPACT_ATOMS: atom_id res chain seq x y z
N MET A 1 9.96 -19.05 4.39
CA MET A 1 10.30 -18.07 3.32
C MET A 1 10.55 -16.73 3.98
N LYS A 2 11.64 -16.04 3.62
CA LYS A 2 11.81 -14.63 4.03
C LYS A 2 11.05 -13.74 3.04
N ALA A 3 10.19 -12.88 3.52
CA ALA A 3 9.44 -11.94 2.70
C ALA A 3 9.47 -10.54 3.31
N ALA A 4 9.41 -9.50 2.47
CA ALA A 4 9.45 -8.11 2.89
C ALA A 4 8.09 -7.42 2.72
N LEU A 5 7.73 -6.58 3.68
CA LEU A 5 6.65 -5.61 3.57
C LEU A 5 7.24 -4.25 3.20
N VAL A 6 6.83 -3.70 2.07
CA VAL A 6 7.24 -2.37 1.59
C VAL A 6 6.08 -1.40 1.80
N ILE A 7 6.31 -0.32 2.53
CA ILE A 7 5.28 0.65 2.90
C ILE A 7 5.56 2.00 2.25
N MET A 8 4.65 2.46 1.41
CA MET A 8 4.75 3.77 0.76
C MET A 8 4.26 4.87 1.72
N ALA A 9 5.19 5.51 2.42
CA ALA A 9 4.92 6.51 3.45
C ALA A 9 5.39 7.94 3.09
N ALA A 10 6.02 8.16 1.93
CA ALA A 10 6.53 9.47 1.52
C ALA A 10 5.44 10.56 1.36
N GLY A 11 4.18 10.16 1.18
CA GLY A 11 3.02 11.05 1.08
C GLY A 11 2.45 11.56 2.41
N MET A 12 2.80 10.94 3.52
CA MET A 12 2.20 11.22 4.84
C MET A 12 2.40 12.67 5.31
N GLY A 13 3.59 13.24 5.11
CA GLY A 13 3.89 14.60 5.55
C GLY A 13 3.13 15.70 4.81
N SER A 14 2.67 15.47 3.58
CA SER A 14 2.00 16.50 2.76
C SER A 14 0.52 16.67 3.10
N ARG A 15 -0.13 15.64 3.63
CA ARG A 15 -1.57 15.67 3.98
C ARG A 15 -1.82 16.31 5.36
N TYR A 16 -0.82 16.32 6.23
CA TYR A 16 -0.93 16.79 7.62
C TYR A 16 -0.26 18.14 7.88
N GLY A 17 0.05 18.94 6.85
CA GLY A 17 0.44 20.36 6.97
C GLY A 17 1.63 20.63 7.88
N GLY A 18 2.72 19.90 7.75
CA GLY A 18 4.00 20.07 8.46
C GLY A 18 3.83 20.24 9.99
N ASN A 19 4.27 19.32 10.82
CA ASN A 19 4.25 19.31 12.31
C ASN A 19 3.00 18.76 13.02
N LYS A 20 1.99 18.22 12.37
CA LYS A 20 1.05 17.39 13.11
C LYS A 20 1.63 16.00 13.23
N GLN A 21 1.84 15.55 14.45
CA GLN A 21 2.07 14.16 14.81
C GLN A 21 1.01 13.33 14.07
N VAL A 22 1.41 12.22 13.50
CA VAL A 22 0.46 11.28 12.92
C VAL A 22 -0.44 10.84 14.05
N ASP A 23 -1.71 11.24 14.03
CA ASP A 23 -2.64 10.97 15.12
C ASP A 23 -2.79 9.47 15.28
N GLY A 24 -2.50 8.97 16.48
CA GLY A 24 -2.75 7.59 16.83
C GLY A 24 -4.25 7.32 16.83
N ILE A 25 -4.66 6.26 16.17
CA ILE A 25 -6.05 5.81 16.13
C ILE A 25 -6.34 4.68 17.12
N GLY A 26 -5.30 4.02 17.59
CA GLY A 26 -5.37 2.93 18.53
C GLY A 26 -5.49 3.39 19.98
N PRO A 27 -5.88 2.50 20.90
CA PRO A 27 -6.08 2.82 22.32
C PRO A 27 -4.80 3.22 23.04
N ASN A 28 -3.62 2.88 22.52
CA ASN A 28 -2.33 3.26 23.07
C ASN A 28 -1.57 4.24 22.16
N GLY A 29 -2.25 4.85 21.19
CA GLY A 29 -1.66 5.78 20.24
C GLY A 29 -1.06 5.13 18.99
N GLU A 30 -1.39 3.87 18.71
CA GLU A 30 -0.95 3.19 17.49
C GLU A 30 -1.48 3.90 16.25
N ILE A 31 -0.62 4.09 15.26
CA ILE A 31 -0.99 4.65 13.96
C ILE A 31 -1.50 3.56 12.99
N LEU A 32 -2.23 3.96 11.96
CA LEU A 32 -2.91 3.03 11.05
C LEU A 32 -1.97 1.96 10.46
N MET A 33 -0.78 2.34 10.00
CA MET A 33 0.17 1.40 9.41
C MET A 33 0.68 0.34 10.39
N GLU A 34 0.67 0.59 11.71
CA GLU A 34 1.13 -0.41 12.69
C GLU A 34 0.22 -1.63 12.74
N TYR A 35 -1.08 -1.46 12.46
CA TYR A 35 -2.00 -2.60 12.32
C TYR A 35 -1.65 -3.47 11.11
N SER A 36 -1.28 -2.84 9.99
CA SER A 36 -0.80 -3.56 8.79
C SER A 36 0.52 -4.27 9.05
N ILE A 37 1.47 -3.60 9.71
CA ILE A 37 2.76 -4.20 10.11
C ILE A 37 2.53 -5.40 11.04
N PHE A 38 1.68 -5.25 12.05
CA PHE A 38 1.36 -6.33 12.98
C PHE A 38 0.75 -7.55 12.26
N ALA A 39 -0.20 -7.31 11.34
CA ALA A 39 -0.81 -8.38 10.55
C ALA A 39 0.21 -9.08 9.63
N ALA A 40 1.10 -8.31 9.00
CA ALA A 40 2.18 -8.85 8.17
C ALA A 40 3.16 -9.72 8.96
N LEU A 41 3.63 -9.26 10.11
CA LEU A 41 4.53 -10.05 10.97
C LEU A 41 3.87 -11.34 11.43
N ARG A 42 2.59 -11.32 11.75
CA ARG A 42 1.83 -12.53 12.10
C ARG A 42 1.63 -13.48 10.92
N ALA A 43 1.60 -12.96 9.69
CA ALA A 43 1.53 -13.76 8.47
C ALA A 43 2.88 -14.43 8.14
N GLY A 44 4.00 -13.91 8.66
CA GLY A 44 5.34 -14.47 8.45
C GLY A 44 6.34 -13.53 7.77
N PHE A 45 5.99 -12.28 7.53
CA PHE A 45 6.95 -11.28 7.03
C PHE A 45 8.04 -11.03 8.07
N THR A 46 9.28 -10.85 7.62
CA THR A 46 10.45 -10.74 8.49
C THR A 46 11.19 -9.41 8.34
N LYS A 47 10.81 -8.63 7.32
CA LYS A 47 11.45 -7.36 6.97
C LYS A 47 10.39 -6.31 6.65
N VAL A 48 10.62 -5.08 7.09
CA VAL A 48 9.80 -3.91 6.75
C VAL A 48 10.69 -2.85 6.12
N VAL A 49 10.30 -2.37 4.95
CA VAL A 49 10.99 -1.30 4.22
C VAL A 49 10.04 -0.12 4.11
N PHE A 50 10.39 0.99 4.75
CA PHE A 50 9.63 2.23 4.63
C PHE A 50 10.18 3.07 3.48
N ILE A 51 9.32 3.45 2.53
CA ILE A 51 9.65 4.45 1.51
C ILE A 51 9.17 5.79 2.03
N ILE A 52 10.11 6.66 2.37
CA ILE A 52 9.88 7.96 3.01
C ILE A 52 10.62 9.08 2.29
N LYS A 53 10.34 10.33 2.64
CA LYS A 53 11.23 11.44 2.30
C LYS A 53 12.41 11.48 3.27
N PRO A 54 13.58 12.01 2.86
CA PRO A 54 14.76 12.09 3.74
C PRO A 54 14.50 12.78 5.08
N ASP A 55 13.70 13.85 5.08
CA ASP A 55 13.34 14.65 6.27
C ASP A 55 12.38 13.93 7.24
N MET A 56 11.80 12.80 6.83
CA MET A 56 10.91 11.98 7.66
C MET A 56 11.64 10.90 8.46
N ARG A 57 12.94 10.72 8.27
CA ARG A 57 13.70 9.60 8.85
C ARG A 57 13.55 9.51 10.36
N ASP A 58 13.89 10.58 11.07
CA ASP A 58 13.89 10.61 12.54
C ASP A 58 12.47 10.44 13.10
N LEU A 59 11.48 11.04 12.43
CA LEU A 59 10.08 10.88 12.79
C LEU A 59 9.65 9.41 12.72
N MET A 60 9.89 8.75 11.58
CA MET A 60 9.51 7.35 11.37
C MET A 60 10.25 6.40 12.31
N GLU A 61 11.52 6.66 12.58
CA GLU A 61 12.30 5.84 13.49
C GLU A 61 11.79 5.95 14.94
N ASN A 62 11.45 7.14 15.39
CA ASN A 62 10.91 7.36 16.74
C ASN A 62 9.48 6.85 16.90
N MET A 63 8.64 6.95 15.86
CA MET A 63 7.25 6.53 15.94
C MET A 63 7.09 5.01 15.87
N VAL A 64 7.78 4.36 14.94
CA VAL A 64 7.58 2.94 14.61
C VAL A 64 8.87 2.14 14.62
N GLY A 65 9.95 2.69 14.10
CA GLY A 65 11.17 1.96 13.80
C GLY A 65 11.82 1.28 15.01
N HIS A 66 12.00 1.99 16.09
CA HIS A 66 12.62 1.45 17.31
C HIS A 66 11.79 0.31 17.92
N HIS A 67 10.47 0.48 18.01
CA HIS A 67 9.58 -0.54 18.56
C HIS A 67 9.53 -1.78 17.65
N LEU A 68 9.56 -1.55 16.33
CA LEU A 68 9.51 -2.61 15.35
C LEU A 68 10.80 -3.44 15.33
N ALA A 69 11.96 -2.80 15.35
CA ALA A 69 13.27 -3.47 15.38
C ALA A 69 13.49 -4.32 16.66
N ALA A 70 12.78 -3.99 17.74
CA ALA A 70 12.80 -4.79 18.97
C ALA A 70 11.88 -6.02 18.92
N ARG A 71 10.98 -6.11 17.95
CA ARG A 71 10.07 -7.27 17.79
C ARG A 71 10.80 -8.47 17.23
N LYS A 72 10.29 -9.64 17.57
CA LYS A 72 10.79 -10.92 17.06
C LYS A 72 9.89 -11.46 15.96
N THR A 73 10.52 -12.04 14.95
CA THR A 73 9.87 -12.86 13.94
C THR A 73 9.46 -14.22 14.53
N ALA A 74 8.71 -15.00 13.78
CA ALA A 74 8.33 -16.36 14.19
C ALA A 74 9.55 -17.27 14.45
N ASP A 75 10.66 -17.03 13.77
CA ASP A 75 11.93 -17.76 13.92
C ASP A 75 12.79 -17.23 15.09
N GLY A 76 12.31 -16.24 15.85
CA GLY A 76 12.99 -15.67 17.01
C GLY A 76 14.07 -14.63 16.66
N GLU A 77 14.26 -14.30 15.40
CA GLU A 77 15.16 -13.22 14.96
C GLU A 77 14.51 -11.84 15.12
N ASN A 78 15.31 -10.78 15.12
CA ASN A 78 14.76 -9.44 15.11
C ASN A 78 14.15 -9.13 13.74
N VAL A 79 13.08 -8.31 13.74
CA VAL A 79 12.52 -7.75 12.50
C VAL A 79 13.55 -6.82 11.88
N GLU A 80 13.84 -7.03 10.59
CA GLU A 80 14.72 -6.14 9.83
C GLU A 80 13.93 -4.89 9.41
N VAL A 81 14.43 -3.70 9.74
CA VAL A 81 13.80 -2.41 9.40
C VAL A 81 14.74 -1.61 8.51
N CYS A 82 14.25 -1.21 7.35
CA CYS A 82 14.99 -0.40 6.37
C CYS A 82 14.21 0.85 5.98
N TYR A 83 14.94 1.87 5.53
CA TYR A 83 14.37 3.13 5.05
C TYR A 83 14.93 3.46 3.68
N ALA A 84 14.06 3.48 2.69
CA ALA A 84 14.34 3.92 1.33
C ALA A 84 13.88 5.36 1.15
N TYR A 85 14.67 6.19 0.49
CA TYR A 85 14.33 7.59 0.30
C TYR A 85 13.76 7.81 -1.09
N GLN A 86 12.54 8.33 -1.15
CA GLN A 86 11.94 8.74 -2.41
C GLN A 86 12.42 10.15 -2.78
N ASP A 87 13.50 10.21 -3.52
CA ASP A 87 14.09 11.40 -4.11
C ASP A 87 14.42 11.17 -5.59
N PHE A 88 15.08 12.13 -6.24
CA PHE A 88 15.41 11.99 -7.65
C PHE A 88 16.70 11.19 -7.95
N SER A 89 17.41 10.70 -6.94
CA SER A 89 18.66 9.94 -7.12
C SER A 89 18.45 8.58 -7.79
N SER A 90 17.23 8.03 -7.69
CA SER A 90 16.86 6.74 -8.29
C SER A 90 16.29 6.85 -9.71
N VAL A 91 16.26 8.05 -10.26
CA VAL A 91 15.82 8.26 -11.65
C VAL A 91 16.90 7.75 -12.60
N PRO A 92 16.55 6.97 -13.64
CA PRO A 92 17.53 6.48 -14.61
C PRO A 92 18.33 7.58 -15.31
N ASP A 93 19.61 7.36 -15.59
CA ASP A 93 20.55 8.32 -16.19
C ASP A 93 20.08 8.89 -17.53
N PHE A 94 19.28 8.13 -18.28
CA PHE A 94 18.74 8.59 -19.56
C PHE A 94 17.62 9.62 -19.43
N TYR A 95 17.10 9.86 -18.23
CA TYR A 95 15.99 10.80 -18.01
C TYR A 95 16.46 12.03 -17.26
N THR A 96 16.23 13.21 -17.83
CA THR A 96 16.51 14.49 -17.18
C THR A 96 15.27 14.97 -16.43
N VAL A 97 15.38 15.10 -15.11
CA VAL A 97 14.31 15.65 -14.28
C VAL A 97 14.14 17.13 -14.62
N PRO A 98 12.91 17.60 -14.98
CA PRO A 98 12.65 19.02 -15.19
C PRO A 98 13.04 19.88 -13.98
N SER A 99 13.68 21.01 -14.21
CA SER A 99 14.24 21.84 -13.13
C SER A 99 13.18 22.48 -12.22
N ASP A 100 11.95 22.58 -12.69
CA ASP A 100 10.79 23.08 -11.94
C ASP A 100 10.02 21.98 -11.20
N ARG A 101 10.45 20.72 -11.35
CA ARG A 101 9.77 19.60 -10.70
C ARG A 101 10.12 19.49 -9.22
N VAL A 102 9.16 19.74 -8.36
CA VAL A 102 9.29 19.62 -6.90
C VAL A 102 8.73 18.31 -6.36
N LYS A 103 7.63 17.82 -6.95
CA LYS A 103 6.98 16.60 -6.49
C LYS A 103 7.71 15.36 -7.03
N PRO A 104 7.92 14.32 -6.18
CA PRO A 104 8.47 13.05 -6.66
C PRO A 104 7.55 12.41 -7.70
N PHE A 105 8.08 11.43 -8.42
CA PHE A 105 7.29 10.62 -9.35
C PHE A 105 6.34 9.68 -8.60
N GLY A 106 5.49 8.94 -9.32
CA GLY A 106 4.46 8.08 -8.76
C GLY A 106 4.97 6.80 -8.08
N THR A 107 4.05 5.84 -7.88
CA THR A 107 4.27 4.60 -7.11
C THR A 107 5.40 3.73 -7.64
N VAL A 108 5.52 3.59 -8.97
CA VAL A 108 6.63 2.81 -9.57
C VAL A 108 7.99 3.40 -9.22
N HIS A 109 8.14 4.72 -9.26
CA HIS A 109 9.38 5.37 -8.84
C HIS A 109 9.64 5.17 -7.35
N ALA A 110 8.62 5.25 -6.50
CA ALA A 110 8.76 4.96 -5.08
C ALA A 110 9.34 3.54 -4.87
N LEU A 111 8.82 2.53 -5.58
CA LEU A 111 9.33 1.16 -5.51
C LEU A 111 10.78 1.05 -6.01
N LEU A 112 11.14 1.74 -7.07
CA LEU A 112 12.53 1.76 -7.56
C LEU A 112 13.51 2.30 -6.50
N CYS A 113 13.09 3.26 -5.66
CA CYS A 113 13.91 3.74 -4.56
C CYS A 113 14.18 2.67 -3.49
N ALA A 114 13.31 1.67 -3.37
CA ALA A 114 13.46 0.57 -2.41
C ALA A 114 14.24 -0.63 -2.95
N ARG A 115 14.63 -0.67 -4.21
CA ARG A 115 15.22 -1.84 -4.89
C ARG A 115 16.46 -2.43 -4.20
N GLU A 116 17.28 -1.59 -3.56
CA GLU A 116 18.49 -2.03 -2.88
C GLU A 116 18.24 -2.69 -1.52
N PHE A 117 17.01 -2.58 -1.02
CA PHE A 117 16.60 -3.17 0.24
C PHE A 117 15.74 -4.43 0.05
N VAL A 118 15.32 -4.74 -1.19
CA VAL A 118 14.35 -5.80 -1.48
C VAL A 118 14.98 -6.86 -2.38
N HIS A 119 15.40 -7.97 -1.79
CA HIS A 119 16.08 -9.09 -2.46
C HIS A 119 15.32 -10.42 -2.29
N ALA A 120 14.08 -10.36 -1.86
CA ALA A 120 13.19 -11.50 -1.62
C ALA A 120 11.79 -11.15 -2.12
N PRO A 121 10.86 -12.11 -2.21
CA PRO A 121 9.46 -11.80 -2.47
C PRO A 121 8.96 -10.73 -1.50
N PHE A 122 8.17 -9.80 -2.00
CA PHE A 122 7.72 -8.66 -1.22
C PHE A 122 6.29 -8.26 -1.55
N VAL A 123 5.70 -7.54 -0.62
CA VAL A 123 4.37 -6.94 -0.75
C VAL A 123 4.49 -5.44 -0.58
N VAL A 124 3.71 -4.70 -1.36
CA VAL A 124 3.63 -3.24 -1.29
C VAL A 124 2.28 -2.81 -0.77
N ILE A 125 2.28 -1.85 0.15
CA ILE A 125 1.07 -1.21 0.69
C ILE A 125 1.24 0.31 0.80
N ASN A 126 0.10 1.00 0.90
CA ASN A 126 0.07 2.40 1.32
C ASN A 126 0.13 2.48 2.86
N ALA A 127 0.72 3.54 3.38
CA ALA A 127 0.83 3.76 4.83
C ALA A 127 -0.50 4.23 5.47
N ASP A 128 -1.42 4.75 4.68
CA ASP A 128 -2.66 5.39 5.08
C ASP A 128 -3.93 4.56 4.77
N ASP A 129 -3.77 3.30 4.40
CA ASP A 129 -4.86 2.36 4.17
C ASP A 129 -4.86 1.21 5.18
N TYR A 130 -6.06 0.69 5.50
CA TYR A 130 -6.23 -0.51 6.31
C TYR A 130 -6.63 -1.70 5.44
N TYR A 131 -5.87 -2.77 5.51
CA TYR A 131 -5.98 -3.92 4.61
C TYR A 131 -6.66 -5.15 5.22
N GLY A 132 -6.81 -5.19 6.55
CA GLY A 132 -7.33 -6.36 7.26
C GLY A 132 -6.30 -7.47 7.46
N VAL A 133 -6.51 -8.28 8.50
CA VAL A 133 -5.54 -9.33 8.91
C VAL A 133 -5.47 -10.47 7.90
N ASP A 134 -6.61 -10.88 7.34
CA ASP A 134 -6.68 -12.04 6.46
C ASP A 134 -6.06 -11.78 5.09
N ALA A 135 -6.06 -10.54 4.63
CA ALA A 135 -5.38 -10.15 3.40
C ALA A 135 -3.87 -10.44 3.45
N PHE A 136 -3.21 -10.17 4.58
CA PHE A 136 -1.79 -10.48 4.77
C PHE A 136 -1.50 -11.98 4.78
N LYS A 137 -2.36 -12.79 5.37
CA LYS A 137 -2.23 -14.26 5.33
C LYS A 137 -2.39 -14.78 3.92
N THR A 138 -3.40 -14.28 3.20
CA THR A 138 -3.69 -14.69 1.83
C THR A 138 -2.52 -14.38 0.91
N ILE A 139 -2.05 -13.13 0.90
CA ILE A 139 -0.96 -12.74 0.01
C ILE A 139 0.36 -13.42 0.37
N TYR A 140 0.65 -13.65 1.66
CA TYR A 140 1.85 -14.37 2.08
C TYR A 140 1.85 -15.82 1.59
N ALA A 141 0.68 -16.48 1.61
CA ALA A 141 0.53 -17.83 1.07
C ALA A 141 0.73 -17.85 -0.45
N GLU A 142 0.25 -16.83 -1.17
CA GLU A 142 0.45 -16.71 -2.62
C GLU A 142 1.91 -16.41 -2.98
N LEU A 143 2.61 -15.54 -2.24
CA LEU A 143 4.03 -15.27 -2.46
C LEU A 143 4.89 -16.55 -2.45
N SER A 144 4.51 -17.54 -1.64
CA SER A 144 5.23 -18.82 -1.58
C SER A 144 5.06 -19.69 -2.83
N LYS A 145 4.08 -19.39 -3.66
CA LYS A 145 3.77 -20.11 -4.91
C LYS A 145 4.38 -19.46 -6.14
N LEU A 146 4.77 -18.20 -6.05
CA LEU A 146 5.43 -17.49 -7.15
C LEU A 146 6.78 -18.15 -7.41
N ALA A 147 6.96 -18.67 -8.61
CA ALA A 147 8.11 -19.51 -8.95
C ALA A 147 9.31 -18.71 -9.47
N GLU A 148 9.05 -17.58 -10.12
CA GLU A 148 10.06 -16.85 -10.87
C GLU A 148 9.92 -15.33 -10.74
N SER A 149 11.00 -14.63 -11.06
CA SER A 149 11.02 -13.18 -11.18
C SER A 149 10.10 -12.72 -12.32
N GLY A 150 9.31 -11.68 -12.06
CA GLY A 150 8.36 -11.14 -13.04
C GLY A 150 6.92 -11.59 -12.84
N GLU A 151 6.68 -12.57 -11.96
CA GLU A 151 5.33 -12.90 -11.52
C GLU A 151 4.88 -11.92 -10.43
N GLY A 152 3.59 -11.59 -10.43
CA GLY A 152 2.96 -10.73 -9.44
C GLY A 152 1.59 -11.24 -9.04
N THR A 153 1.19 -10.91 -7.83
CA THR A 153 -0.15 -11.20 -7.30
C THR A 153 -0.68 -9.98 -6.55
N MET A 154 -1.98 -9.90 -6.36
CA MET A 154 -2.60 -8.86 -5.56
C MET A 154 -3.78 -9.42 -4.76
N VAL A 155 -4.16 -8.72 -3.70
CA VAL A 155 -5.45 -8.95 -3.03
C VAL A 155 -6.49 -8.02 -3.65
N GLY A 156 -7.52 -8.60 -4.27
CA GLY A 156 -8.73 -7.90 -4.65
C GLY A 156 -9.69 -7.80 -3.45
N TYR A 157 -10.32 -6.64 -3.31
CA TYR A 157 -11.30 -6.39 -2.27
C TYR A 157 -12.69 -6.24 -2.90
N ASP A 158 -13.71 -6.72 -2.22
CA ASP A 158 -15.07 -6.44 -2.63
C ASP A 158 -15.34 -4.92 -2.53
N LEU A 159 -15.86 -4.34 -3.60
CA LEU A 159 -16.05 -2.90 -3.70
C LEU A 159 -16.87 -2.34 -2.53
N CYS A 160 -17.91 -3.05 -2.08
CA CYS A 160 -18.76 -2.64 -0.96
C CYS A 160 -17.97 -2.41 0.35
N ASN A 161 -16.86 -3.12 0.56
CA ASN A 161 -16.01 -2.96 1.73
C ASN A 161 -15.04 -1.79 1.63
N THR A 162 -15.03 -1.06 0.52
CA THR A 162 -14.06 0.01 0.24
C THR A 162 -14.68 1.36 -0.09
N VAL A 163 -16.00 1.47 -0.09
CA VAL A 163 -16.75 2.71 -0.32
C VAL A 163 -17.15 3.36 1.01
N SER A 164 -17.58 4.62 0.95
CA SER A 164 -18.00 5.40 2.10
C SER A 164 -19.41 5.99 1.88
N GLU A 165 -20.23 6.03 2.92
CA GLU A 165 -21.50 6.75 2.92
C GLU A 165 -21.31 8.28 2.94
N HIS A 166 -20.15 8.74 3.40
CA HIS A 166 -19.84 10.16 3.61
C HIS A 166 -19.14 10.85 2.44
N GLY A 167 -19.14 10.23 1.26
CA GLY A 167 -18.52 10.81 0.06
C GLY A 167 -18.25 9.79 -1.02
N THR A 168 -17.61 10.24 -2.08
CA THR A 168 -17.19 9.37 -3.17
C THR A 168 -15.75 8.90 -2.96
N VAL A 169 -15.41 7.74 -3.51
CA VAL A 169 -14.05 7.19 -3.48
C VAL A 169 -13.57 6.87 -4.90
N THR A 170 -12.26 6.89 -5.09
CA THR A 170 -11.60 6.40 -6.31
C THR A 170 -11.07 4.99 -6.06
N ARG A 171 -11.36 4.04 -6.97
CA ARG A 171 -10.85 2.68 -6.89
C ARG A 171 -10.39 2.17 -8.25
N GLY A 172 -9.39 1.31 -8.24
CA GLY A 172 -9.01 0.54 -9.41
C GLY A 172 -9.91 -0.69 -9.55
N VAL A 173 -10.88 -0.64 -10.45
CA VAL A 173 -11.76 -1.80 -10.72
C VAL A 173 -10.97 -2.85 -11.45
N CYS A 174 -10.92 -4.06 -10.89
CA CYS A 174 -10.16 -5.18 -11.42
C CYS A 174 -11.01 -5.99 -12.43
N HIS A 175 -10.47 -6.22 -13.61
CA HIS A 175 -11.02 -7.13 -14.59
C HIS A 175 -10.20 -8.43 -14.56
N VAL A 176 -10.86 -9.50 -14.17
CA VAL A 176 -10.26 -10.83 -13.99
C VAL A 176 -10.82 -11.76 -15.06
N ASN A 177 -9.96 -12.52 -15.74
CA ASN A 177 -10.36 -13.48 -16.76
C ASN A 177 -10.85 -14.80 -16.13
N GLU A 178 -11.31 -15.73 -16.99
CA GLU A 178 -11.84 -17.03 -16.58
C GLU A 178 -10.82 -17.91 -15.84
N GLN A 179 -9.53 -17.66 -16.01
CA GLN A 179 -8.42 -18.36 -15.33
C GLN A 179 -8.05 -17.73 -13.98
N GLY A 180 -8.76 -16.66 -13.56
CA GLY A 180 -8.47 -15.93 -12.32
C GLY A 180 -7.28 -14.99 -12.42
N MET A 181 -6.79 -14.71 -13.63
CA MET A 181 -5.70 -13.76 -13.85
C MET A 181 -6.22 -12.34 -14.05
N LEU A 182 -5.49 -11.38 -13.53
CA LEU A 182 -5.80 -9.97 -13.70
C LEU A 182 -5.46 -9.53 -15.13
N ASP A 183 -6.49 -9.13 -15.90
CA ASP A 183 -6.31 -8.59 -17.25
C ASP A 183 -6.05 -7.08 -17.23
N ARG A 184 -6.78 -6.37 -16.40
CA ARG A 184 -6.76 -4.90 -16.39
C ARG A 184 -7.25 -4.36 -15.04
N VAL A 185 -6.69 -3.23 -14.64
CA VAL A 185 -7.25 -2.35 -13.60
C VAL A 185 -7.73 -1.06 -14.26
N GLY A 186 -9.02 -0.76 -14.12
CA GLY A 186 -9.63 0.47 -14.59
C GLY A 186 -9.81 1.45 -13.44
N GLU A 187 -9.14 2.60 -13.47
CA GLU A 187 -9.35 3.62 -12.44
C GLU A 187 -10.73 4.24 -12.61
N THR A 188 -11.54 4.19 -11.56
CA THR A 188 -12.92 4.71 -11.53
C THR A 188 -13.05 5.69 -10.38
N PHE A 189 -13.50 6.89 -10.72
CA PHE A 189 -13.62 8.02 -9.81
C PHE A 189 -15.06 8.12 -9.30
N HIS A 190 -15.25 8.81 -8.17
CA HIS A 190 -16.56 9.18 -7.62
C HIS A 190 -17.52 8.00 -7.33
N LEU A 191 -16.98 6.83 -6.99
CA LEU A 191 -17.78 5.67 -6.59
C LEU A 191 -18.52 5.95 -5.29
N LYS A 192 -19.84 5.69 -5.28
CA LYS A 192 -20.71 5.88 -4.14
C LYS A 192 -21.75 4.77 -4.03
N PRO A 193 -22.04 4.27 -2.82
CA PRO A 193 -23.18 3.39 -2.59
C PRO A 193 -24.51 4.12 -2.82
N CYS A 194 -25.50 3.42 -3.37
CA CYS A 194 -26.82 3.91 -3.67
C CYS A 194 -27.89 3.08 -2.93
N ASP A 195 -29.09 3.66 -2.77
CA ASP A 195 -30.19 3.06 -2.00
C ASP A 195 -30.69 1.72 -2.57
N ASP A 196 -30.42 1.44 -3.83
CA ASP A 196 -30.74 0.16 -4.47
C ASP A 196 -29.71 -0.96 -4.23
N GLY A 197 -28.75 -0.73 -3.34
CA GLY A 197 -27.69 -1.67 -2.98
C GLY A 197 -26.56 -1.79 -4.01
N LYS A 198 -26.57 -0.99 -5.08
CA LYS A 198 -25.51 -0.94 -6.08
C LYS A 198 -24.55 0.22 -5.81
N ILE A 199 -23.39 0.15 -6.44
CA ILE A 199 -22.38 1.21 -6.36
C ILE A 199 -22.24 1.84 -7.74
N ARG A 200 -22.31 3.18 -7.80
CA ARG A 200 -22.25 3.95 -9.05
C ARG A 200 -21.07 4.89 -9.08
N ASP A 201 -20.55 5.08 -10.26
CA ASP A 201 -19.66 6.20 -10.56
C ASP A 201 -20.53 7.45 -10.84
N ILE A 202 -20.57 8.36 -9.89
CA ILE A 202 -21.40 9.57 -9.97
C ILE A 202 -20.64 10.63 -10.76
N GLN A 203 -21.02 10.83 -12.01
CA GLN A 203 -20.40 11.80 -12.92
C GLN A 203 -21.23 13.07 -13.07
N GLU A 204 -20.58 14.20 -13.36
CA GLU A 204 -21.27 15.51 -13.52
C GLU A 204 -22.32 15.49 -14.65
N ASN A 205 -22.14 14.68 -15.68
CA ASN A 205 -23.00 14.59 -16.85
C ASN A 205 -24.06 13.46 -16.77
N GLY A 206 -24.25 12.89 -15.59
CA GLY A 206 -25.15 11.75 -15.35
C GLY A 206 -24.42 10.58 -14.70
N ASP A 207 -25.19 9.54 -14.36
CA ASP A 207 -24.63 8.35 -13.72
C ASP A 207 -23.72 7.59 -14.71
N GLY A 208 -22.50 7.31 -14.26
CA GLY A 208 -21.57 6.44 -14.96
C GLY A 208 -21.88 4.95 -14.75
N PRO A 209 -20.88 4.08 -14.93
CA PRO A 209 -21.03 2.65 -14.76
C PRO A 209 -21.58 2.25 -13.40
N VAL A 210 -22.35 1.16 -13.39
CA VAL A 210 -22.95 0.56 -12.19
C VAL A 210 -22.23 -0.73 -11.88
N TYR A 211 -21.84 -0.90 -10.62
CA TYR A 211 -21.08 -2.04 -10.16
C TYR A 211 -21.86 -2.84 -9.11
N ALA A 212 -21.65 -4.15 -9.11
CA ALA A 212 -22.12 -5.03 -8.06
C ALA A 212 -21.27 -4.82 -6.78
N PRO A 213 -21.83 -5.03 -5.57
CA PRO A 213 -21.08 -4.92 -4.32
C PRO A 213 -19.80 -5.76 -4.27
N GLU A 214 -19.82 -6.94 -4.91
CA GLU A 214 -18.73 -7.93 -4.93
C GLU A 214 -17.73 -7.67 -6.07
N THR A 215 -17.86 -6.56 -6.81
CA THR A 215 -16.91 -6.21 -7.86
C THR A 215 -15.51 -6.09 -7.27
N PRO A 216 -14.50 -6.83 -7.77
CA PRO A 216 -13.15 -6.79 -7.21
C PRO A 216 -12.47 -5.46 -7.55
N VAL A 217 -11.87 -4.86 -6.52
CA VAL A 217 -11.12 -3.61 -6.66
C VAL A 217 -9.74 -3.70 -6.03
N SER A 218 -8.80 -2.92 -6.54
CA SER A 218 -7.47 -2.75 -5.98
C SER A 218 -7.48 -1.67 -4.89
N MET A 219 -6.80 -1.99 -3.78
CA MET A 219 -6.43 -1.07 -2.70
C MET A 219 -4.92 -0.81 -2.70
N ASN A 220 -4.22 -1.05 -3.81
CA ASN A 220 -2.75 -1.01 -3.90
C ASN A 220 -2.06 -2.01 -2.97
N PHE A 221 -2.58 -3.23 -2.90
CA PHE A 221 -1.99 -4.32 -2.15
C PHE A 221 -1.46 -5.39 -3.13
N TRP A 222 -0.19 -5.29 -3.49
CA TRP A 222 0.46 -6.08 -4.54
C TRP A 222 1.60 -6.91 -4.00
#